data_d973b4946668874d0dc9da61f9cb66ba
#
_entry.id   d973b4946668874d0dc9da61f9cb66ba
#
_cell.length_a   1.000
_cell.length_b   1.000
_cell.length_c   1.000
_cell.angle_alpha   90.00
_cell.angle_beta   90.00
_cell.angle_gamma   90.00
#
_symmetry.space_group_name_H-M   'P 1'
#
loop_
_entity.id
_entity.type
_entity.pdbx_description
1 polymer ?
#
loop_
_entity_poly.entity_id
_entity_poly.type
_entity_poly.pdbx_seq_one_letter_code
_entity_poly.pdbx_strand_id
1 'polypeptide(L)'
;MTGEPAKGVGPQDVALAIIGEVFDKGYVKNKVMEFVGPGVSSLSADFRIGVDVMTTETTCLSSIWRTDEKIKEFYDIHGRVDEYKELNPGEVTYYDGMVYVDLSKIKPMIAMPFHPSNTYTIEEVNANLEDILRDVEKKALVSLDGQVDYKLTNKIRNGKLYVDQGIIAGCAGGGFENICAAADILDGKSIGADDFTLSVYPASMPVYMELIKNGAAASLMESGAVMKTAFCGP
;
A
#
# COMPACT_ATOMS: atom_id res chain seq x y z
N MET A 1 13.40 0.86 -11.53
CA MET A 1 12.00 1.33 -11.77
C MET A 1 11.96 2.20 -13.02
N THR A 2 10.96 2.02 -13.87
CA THR A 2 10.72 2.81 -15.09
C THR A 2 9.25 3.21 -15.18
N GLY A 3 8.92 4.13 -16.09
CA GLY A 3 7.54 4.61 -16.26
C GLY A 3 7.01 5.41 -15.07
N GLU A 4 5.71 5.67 -15.09
CA GLU A 4 4.99 6.39 -14.05
C GLU A 4 3.73 5.62 -13.67
N PRO A 5 3.28 5.66 -12.41
CA PRO A 5 2.04 5.00 -11.98
C PRO A 5 0.83 5.57 -12.74
N ALA A 6 -0.07 4.70 -13.17
CA ALA A 6 -1.34 5.13 -13.73
C ALA A 6 -2.23 5.76 -12.63
N LYS A 7 -3.20 6.59 -13.04
CA LYS A 7 -4.19 7.15 -12.11
C LYS A 7 -4.94 6.02 -11.39
N GLY A 8 -5.00 6.09 -10.07
CA GLY A 8 -5.65 5.10 -9.21
C GLY A 8 -4.70 3.99 -8.72
N VAL A 9 -3.42 4.03 -9.12
CA VAL A 9 -2.37 3.16 -8.60
C VAL A 9 -1.65 3.89 -7.47
N GLY A 10 -1.67 3.31 -6.29
CA GLY A 10 -1.01 3.83 -5.09
C GLY A 10 0.26 3.05 -4.71
N PRO A 11 0.92 3.46 -3.63
CA PRO A 11 2.15 2.81 -3.17
C PRO A 11 1.94 1.34 -2.80
N GLN A 12 0.77 0.99 -2.23
CA GLN A 12 0.45 -0.40 -1.88
C GLN A 12 0.38 -1.30 -3.11
N ASP A 13 -0.14 -0.81 -4.24
CA ASP A 13 -0.21 -1.59 -5.47
C ASP A 13 1.20 -1.96 -5.96
N VAL A 14 2.11 -0.98 -5.95
CA VAL A 14 3.51 -1.19 -6.32
C VAL A 14 4.19 -2.16 -5.35
N ALA A 15 3.98 -1.99 -4.05
CA ALA A 15 4.54 -2.88 -3.04
C ALA A 15 4.03 -4.31 -3.20
N LEU A 16 2.72 -4.51 -3.37
CA LEU A 16 2.11 -5.83 -3.57
C LEU A 16 2.63 -6.51 -4.84
N ALA A 17 2.79 -5.77 -5.93
CA ALA A 17 3.37 -6.31 -7.17
C ALA A 17 4.80 -6.80 -6.96
N ILE A 18 5.62 -6.05 -6.20
CA ILE A 18 7.00 -6.46 -5.85
C ILE A 18 6.97 -7.68 -4.94
N ILE A 19 6.18 -7.66 -3.87
CA ILE A 19 6.08 -8.76 -2.90
C ILE A 19 5.66 -10.05 -3.61
N GLY A 20 4.64 -10.01 -4.45
CA GLY A 20 4.15 -11.17 -5.20
C GLY A 20 5.21 -11.78 -6.12
N GLU A 21 6.10 -10.95 -6.70
CA GLU A 21 7.16 -11.47 -7.59
C GLU A 21 8.35 -12.07 -6.82
N VAL A 22 8.72 -11.52 -5.67
CA VAL A 22 10.01 -11.84 -5.03
C VAL A 22 9.90 -12.78 -3.82
N PHE A 23 8.73 -12.84 -3.14
CA PHE A 23 8.61 -13.51 -1.85
C PHE A 23 8.75 -15.03 -1.94
N ASP A 24 7.94 -15.70 -2.77
CA ASP A 24 7.91 -17.17 -2.84
C ASP A 24 9.25 -17.77 -3.29
N LYS A 25 9.99 -17.03 -4.11
CA LYS A 25 11.32 -17.41 -4.59
C LYS A 25 12.42 -17.10 -3.58
N GLY A 26 12.11 -16.34 -2.52
CA GLY A 26 13.09 -15.83 -1.57
C GLY A 26 14.17 -14.94 -2.23
N TYR A 27 13.86 -14.31 -3.35
CA TYR A 27 14.83 -13.64 -4.22
C TYR A 27 15.58 -12.52 -3.52
N VAL A 28 14.90 -11.76 -2.68
CA VAL A 28 15.48 -10.64 -1.91
C VAL A 28 15.73 -10.99 -0.44
N LYS A 29 15.50 -12.23 -0.03
CA LYS A 29 15.70 -12.65 1.35
C LYS A 29 17.12 -12.37 1.82
N ASN A 30 17.26 -11.68 2.96
CA ASN A 30 18.55 -11.30 3.54
C ASN A 30 19.41 -10.42 2.62
N LYS A 31 18.80 -9.67 1.69
CA LYS A 31 19.47 -8.68 0.83
C LYS A 31 18.98 -7.28 1.12
N VAL A 32 19.74 -6.27 0.72
CA VAL A 32 19.28 -4.88 0.71
C VAL A 32 18.69 -4.59 -0.67
N MET A 33 17.47 -4.03 -0.70
CA MET A 33 16.83 -3.56 -1.92
C MET A 33 17.19 -2.10 -2.16
N GLU A 34 17.77 -1.77 -3.31
CA GLU A 34 18.01 -0.40 -3.70
C GLU A 34 17.09 0.01 -4.84
N PHE A 35 16.27 1.04 -4.60
CA PHE A 35 15.31 1.54 -5.57
C PHE A 35 15.94 2.64 -6.43
N VAL A 36 16.17 2.32 -7.70
CA VAL A 36 16.86 3.17 -8.67
C VAL A 36 16.11 3.19 -10.00
N GLY A 37 16.58 4.02 -10.92
CA GLY A 37 16.02 4.14 -12.26
C GLY A 37 15.16 5.39 -12.46
N PRO A 38 14.81 5.72 -13.72
CA PRO A 38 14.13 6.96 -14.06
C PRO A 38 12.72 7.08 -13.47
N GLY A 39 12.02 5.96 -13.27
CA GLY A 39 10.67 5.96 -12.70
C GLY A 39 10.63 6.46 -11.25
N VAL A 40 11.73 6.37 -10.49
CA VAL A 40 11.77 6.86 -9.11
C VAL A 40 11.46 8.36 -9.04
N SER A 41 11.89 9.15 -10.00
CA SER A 41 11.69 10.60 -10.02
C SER A 41 10.23 11.03 -10.20
N SER A 42 9.34 10.14 -10.65
CA SER A 42 7.90 10.40 -10.73
C SER A 42 7.19 10.25 -9.38
N LEU A 43 7.83 9.61 -8.40
CA LEU A 43 7.22 9.27 -7.11
C LEU A 43 7.51 10.35 -6.06
N SER A 44 6.47 10.81 -5.36
CA SER A 44 6.63 11.67 -4.19
C SER A 44 7.38 10.95 -3.05
N ALA A 45 7.86 11.69 -2.06
CA ALA A 45 8.44 11.08 -0.87
C ALA A 45 7.44 10.22 -0.12
N ASP A 46 6.19 10.66 0.00
CA ASP A 46 5.10 9.93 0.67
C ASP A 46 4.81 8.60 -0.05
N PHE A 47 4.77 8.62 -1.39
CA PHE A 47 4.63 7.40 -2.20
C PHE A 47 5.78 6.40 -1.96
N ARG A 48 7.04 6.90 -1.96
CA ARG A 48 8.22 6.03 -1.70
C ARG A 48 8.17 5.44 -0.30
N ILE A 49 7.78 6.21 0.71
CA ILE A 49 7.58 5.73 2.08
C ILE A 49 6.53 4.62 2.10
N GLY A 50 5.40 4.80 1.42
CA GLY A 50 4.34 3.79 1.36
C GLY A 50 4.76 2.48 0.71
N VAL A 51 5.66 2.51 -0.30
CA VAL A 51 6.27 1.29 -0.86
C VAL A 51 7.30 0.71 0.13
N ASP A 52 8.18 1.56 0.67
CA ASP A 52 9.33 1.16 1.48
C ASP A 52 8.92 0.38 2.73
N VAL A 53 7.92 0.87 3.45
CA VAL A 53 7.46 0.23 4.70
C VAL A 53 6.92 -1.19 4.49
N MET A 54 6.47 -1.51 3.28
CA MET A 54 5.99 -2.86 2.94
C MET A 54 7.11 -3.80 2.46
N THR A 55 8.34 -3.32 2.27
CA THR A 55 9.46 -4.19 1.87
C THR A 55 9.80 -5.23 2.93
N THR A 56 9.47 -4.99 4.20
CA THR A 56 9.62 -5.97 5.30
C THR A 56 8.90 -7.28 5.02
N GLU A 57 7.79 -7.24 4.31
CA GLU A 57 7.02 -8.42 3.91
C GLU A 57 7.76 -9.31 2.89
N THR A 58 8.84 -8.83 2.31
CA THR A 58 9.69 -9.62 1.40
C THR A 58 10.79 -10.39 2.11
N THR A 59 10.94 -10.20 3.42
CA THR A 59 12.07 -10.72 4.22
C THR A 59 13.45 -10.18 3.80
N CYS A 60 13.50 -9.03 3.14
CA CYS A 60 14.75 -8.33 2.88
C CYS A 60 15.36 -7.78 4.19
N LEU A 61 16.66 -7.46 4.18
CA LEU A 61 17.34 -6.88 5.34
C LEU A 61 17.01 -5.41 5.53
N SER A 62 16.88 -4.69 4.42
CA SER A 62 16.64 -3.25 4.37
C SER A 62 16.25 -2.84 2.98
N SER A 63 15.79 -1.60 2.85
CA SER A 63 15.55 -0.92 1.59
C SER A 63 16.15 0.47 1.62
N ILE A 64 16.53 0.96 0.45
CA ILE A 64 17.13 2.29 0.29
C ILE A 64 16.68 2.89 -1.04
N TRP A 65 16.41 4.18 -1.05
CA TRP A 65 15.99 4.91 -2.23
C TRP A 65 17.03 5.94 -2.63
N ARG A 66 17.27 6.07 -3.93
CA ARG A 66 18.00 7.24 -4.41
C ARG A 66 17.25 8.51 -4.01
N THR A 67 17.99 9.57 -3.74
CA THR A 67 17.43 10.89 -3.45
C THR A 67 17.38 11.76 -4.72
N ASP A 68 16.49 12.72 -4.74
CA ASP A 68 16.28 13.70 -5.80
C ASP A 68 15.54 14.93 -5.28
N GLU A 69 15.10 15.81 -6.17
CA GLU A 69 14.37 17.03 -5.79
C GLU A 69 13.08 16.76 -5.02
N LYS A 70 12.42 15.60 -5.22
CA LYS A 70 11.22 15.21 -4.45
C LYS A 70 11.54 14.95 -2.98
N ILE A 71 12.68 14.36 -2.69
CA ILE A 71 13.13 14.16 -1.31
C ILE A 71 13.58 15.49 -0.71
N LYS A 72 14.23 16.36 -1.47
CA LYS A 72 14.61 17.69 -1.01
C LYS A 72 13.38 18.55 -0.68
N GLU A 73 12.34 18.52 -1.53
CA GLU A 73 11.05 19.16 -1.29
C GLU A 73 10.41 18.67 0.02
N PHE A 74 10.46 17.36 0.29
CA PHE A 74 9.97 16.78 1.54
C PHE A 74 10.72 17.32 2.75
N TYR A 75 12.05 17.44 2.69
CA TYR A 75 12.84 18.08 3.76
C TYR A 75 12.49 19.56 3.94
N ASP A 76 12.26 20.30 2.85
CA ASP A 76 11.89 21.71 2.89
C ASP A 76 10.53 21.94 3.56
N ILE A 77 9.51 21.15 3.19
CA ILE A 77 8.17 21.18 3.82
C ILE A 77 8.26 20.96 5.35
N HIS A 78 9.23 20.15 5.77
CA HIS A 78 9.46 19.87 7.21
C HIS A 78 10.42 20.86 7.88
N GLY A 79 10.83 21.94 7.19
CA GLY A 79 11.76 22.94 7.71
C GLY A 79 13.18 22.41 7.96
N ARG A 80 13.59 21.38 7.22
CA ARG A 80 14.86 20.64 7.40
C ARG A 80 15.69 20.57 6.12
N VAL A 81 15.52 21.48 5.19
CA VAL A 81 16.19 21.47 3.89
C VAL A 81 17.73 21.40 4.00
N ASP A 82 18.30 22.04 5.04
CA ASP A 82 19.75 22.02 5.30
C ASP A 82 20.29 20.64 5.70
N GLU A 83 19.41 19.71 6.07
CA GLU A 83 19.76 18.33 6.42
C GLU A 83 19.74 17.39 5.19
N TYR A 84 19.21 17.87 4.06
CA TYR A 84 19.18 17.07 2.85
C TYR A 84 20.60 16.74 2.38
N LYS A 85 20.79 15.46 2.05
CA LYS A 85 22.04 14.97 1.44
C LYS A 85 21.69 14.10 0.25
N GLU A 86 22.39 14.33 -0.83
CA GLU A 86 22.27 13.49 -2.01
C GLU A 86 22.78 12.08 -1.72
N LEU A 87 21.99 11.09 -2.09
CA LEU A 87 22.33 9.68 -2.02
C LEU A 87 21.94 9.01 -3.34
N ASN A 88 22.94 8.70 -4.13
CA ASN A 88 22.78 8.04 -5.42
C ASN A 88 23.84 6.94 -5.55
N PRO A 89 23.57 5.86 -6.32
CA PRO A 89 24.61 4.92 -6.69
C PRO A 89 25.74 5.61 -7.44
N GLY A 90 26.93 5.08 -7.32
CA GLY A 90 28.08 5.57 -8.08
C GLY A 90 27.93 5.35 -9.59
N GLU A 91 28.82 5.95 -10.39
CA GLU A 91 28.81 5.84 -11.85
C GLU A 91 28.84 4.38 -12.33
N VAL A 92 29.55 3.52 -11.60
CA VAL A 92 29.55 2.06 -11.78
C VAL A 92 29.21 1.40 -10.46
N THR A 93 28.10 0.68 -10.42
CA THR A 93 27.61 -0.02 -9.22
C THR A 93 27.28 -1.46 -9.55
N TYR A 94 27.71 -2.39 -8.70
CA TYR A 94 27.50 -3.82 -8.87
C TYR A 94 26.41 -4.30 -7.90
N TYR A 95 25.48 -5.09 -8.43
CA TYR A 95 24.39 -5.69 -7.68
C TYR A 95 24.37 -7.21 -7.83
N ASP A 96 23.93 -7.94 -6.79
CA ASP A 96 23.76 -9.39 -6.85
C ASP A 96 22.59 -9.83 -7.75
N GLY A 97 21.69 -8.93 -8.04
CA GLY A 97 20.54 -9.19 -8.88
C GLY A 97 19.68 -7.96 -9.13
N MET A 98 18.64 -8.11 -9.94
CA MET A 98 17.77 -7.02 -10.33
C MET A 98 16.31 -7.47 -10.36
N VAL A 99 15.43 -6.62 -9.82
CA VAL A 99 13.99 -6.69 -10.02
C VAL A 99 13.59 -5.52 -10.91
N TYR A 100 13.03 -5.81 -12.07
CA TYR A 100 12.56 -4.78 -12.99
C TYR A 100 11.10 -4.44 -12.73
N VAL A 101 10.82 -3.18 -12.46
CA VAL A 101 9.45 -2.69 -12.20
C VAL A 101 9.13 -1.60 -13.21
N ASP A 102 8.14 -1.86 -14.07
CA ASP A 102 7.54 -0.86 -14.94
C ASP A 102 6.26 -0.32 -14.26
N LEU A 103 6.36 0.86 -13.67
CA LEU A 103 5.26 1.49 -12.93
C LEU A 103 4.01 1.68 -13.80
N SER A 104 4.17 1.88 -15.11
CA SER A 104 3.04 2.04 -16.04
C SER A 104 2.22 0.76 -16.27
N LYS A 105 2.76 -0.39 -15.86
CA LYS A 105 2.10 -1.70 -15.98
C LYS A 105 1.43 -2.16 -14.69
N ILE A 106 1.71 -1.50 -13.59
CA ILE A 106 1.05 -1.82 -12.32
C ILE A 106 -0.43 -1.44 -12.41
N LYS A 107 -1.27 -2.36 -11.96
CA LYS A 107 -2.72 -2.17 -11.83
C LYS A 107 -3.09 -2.07 -10.36
N PRO A 108 -4.30 -1.59 -10.01
CA PRO A 108 -4.81 -1.69 -8.65
C PRO A 108 -4.79 -3.14 -8.15
N MET A 109 -4.15 -3.37 -7.01
CA MET A 109 -3.84 -4.69 -6.45
C MET A 109 -4.63 -4.94 -5.15
N ILE A 110 -4.73 -6.19 -4.81
CA ILE A 110 -5.25 -6.66 -3.52
C ILE A 110 -4.48 -7.90 -3.07
N ALA A 111 -4.17 -7.98 -1.80
CA ALA A 111 -3.64 -9.20 -1.19
C ALA A 111 -4.75 -9.98 -0.49
N MET A 112 -4.79 -11.28 -0.73
CA MET A 112 -5.66 -12.20 -0.02
C MET A 112 -4.96 -12.76 1.22
N PRO A 113 -5.70 -13.21 2.26
CA PRO A 113 -5.08 -13.89 3.38
C PRO A 113 -4.20 -15.07 2.91
N PHE A 114 -3.12 -15.40 3.63
CA PHE A 114 -2.68 -14.91 4.93
C PHE A 114 -1.41 -14.07 4.85
N HIS A 115 -0.80 -13.95 3.68
CA HIS A 115 0.43 -13.20 3.49
C HIS A 115 0.29 -12.26 2.28
N PRO A 116 0.88 -11.06 2.30
CA PRO A 116 0.79 -10.10 1.19
C PRO A 116 1.32 -10.61 -0.17
N SER A 117 2.06 -11.72 -0.21
CA SER A 117 2.46 -12.36 -1.47
C SER A 117 1.30 -13.08 -2.18
N ASN A 118 0.21 -13.36 -1.47
CA ASN A 118 -1.01 -13.90 -2.09
C ASN A 118 -1.80 -12.79 -2.78
N THR A 119 -1.20 -12.18 -3.78
CA THR A 119 -1.65 -10.94 -4.41
C THR A 119 -2.22 -11.18 -5.81
N TYR A 120 -3.19 -10.36 -6.16
CA TYR A 120 -3.91 -10.33 -7.42
C TYR A 120 -4.18 -8.88 -7.81
N THR A 121 -4.45 -8.63 -9.08
CA THR A 121 -5.13 -7.39 -9.46
C THR A 121 -6.60 -7.45 -9.00
N ILE A 122 -7.19 -6.31 -8.69
CA ILE A 122 -8.63 -6.23 -8.37
C ILE A 122 -9.49 -6.75 -9.54
N GLU A 123 -9.01 -6.52 -10.78
CA GLU A 123 -9.65 -7.04 -12.00
C GLU A 123 -9.69 -8.58 -12.03
N GLU A 124 -8.57 -9.24 -11.70
CA GLU A 124 -8.49 -10.72 -11.63
C GLU A 124 -9.41 -11.29 -10.56
N VAL A 125 -9.46 -10.65 -9.37
CA VAL A 125 -10.38 -11.07 -8.31
C VAL A 125 -11.83 -10.94 -8.75
N ASN A 126 -12.20 -9.83 -9.38
CA ASN A 126 -13.57 -9.63 -9.85
C ASN A 126 -13.96 -10.61 -10.97
N ALA A 127 -13.01 -11.00 -11.82
CA ALA A 127 -13.25 -11.97 -12.90
C ALA A 127 -13.35 -13.43 -12.42
N ASN A 128 -12.62 -13.78 -11.34
CA ASN A 128 -12.48 -15.16 -10.85
C ASN A 128 -12.76 -15.28 -9.35
N LEU A 129 -13.73 -14.52 -8.86
CA LEU A 129 -13.95 -14.31 -7.41
C LEU A 129 -14.10 -15.63 -6.65
N GLU A 130 -15.00 -16.52 -7.09
CA GLU A 130 -15.31 -17.74 -6.35
C GLU A 130 -14.10 -18.69 -6.30
N ASP A 131 -13.39 -18.85 -7.42
CA ASP A 131 -12.24 -19.75 -7.50
C ASP A 131 -11.08 -19.25 -6.60
N ILE A 132 -10.81 -17.94 -6.62
CA ILE A 132 -9.78 -17.33 -5.78
C ILE A 132 -10.13 -17.48 -4.29
N LEU A 133 -11.38 -17.22 -3.90
CA LEU A 133 -11.80 -17.39 -2.51
C LEU A 133 -11.75 -18.85 -2.05
N ARG A 134 -12.10 -19.80 -2.90
CA ARG A 134 -11.96 -21.25 -2.62
C ARG A 134 -10.49 -21.66 -2.43
N ASP A 135 -9.57 -21.08 -3.20
CA ASP A 135 -8.14 -21.34 -3.02
C ASP A 135 -7.63 -20.77 -1.68
N VAL A 136 -8.07 -19.58 -1.30
CA VAL A 136 -7.77 -18.99 0.02
C VAL A 136 -8.33 -19.87 1.15
N GLU A 137 -9.55 -20.39 1.03
CA GLU A 137 -10.15 -21.31 2.02
C GLU A 137 -9.33 -22.60 2.17
N LYS A 138 -8.80 -23.17 1.04
CA LYS A 138 -7.91 -24.33 1.11
C LYS A 138 -6.59 -24.01 1.82
N LYS A 139 -6.00 -22.85 1.53
CA LYS A 139 -4.77 -22.37 2.23
C LYS A 139 -5.04 -22.16 3.71
N ALA A 140 -6.23 -21.66 4.06
CA ALA A 140 -6.66 -21.47 5.44
C ALA A 140 -6.69 -22.78 6.25
N LEU A 141 -7.20 -23.87 5.67
CA LEU A 141 -7.22 -25.18 6.33
C LEU A 141 -5.83 -25.64 6.74
N VAL A 142 -4.82 -25.35 5.93
CA VAL A 142 -3.42 -25.70 6.23
C VAL A 142 -2.84 -24.74 7.27
N SER A 143 -3.02 -23.43 7.07
CA SER A 143 -2.42 -22.39 7.94
C SER A 143 -3.02 -22.36 9.35
N LEU A 144 -4.27 -22.79 9.51
CA LEU A 144 -5.01 -22.83 10.77
C LEU A 144 -5.16 -24.25 11.34
N ASP A 145 -4.39 -25.21 10.85
CA ASP A 145 -4.39 -26.61 11.28
C ASP A 145 -5.81 -27.24 11.35
N GLY A 146 -6.71 -26.80 10.47
CA GLY A 146 -8.11 -27.24 10.43
C GLY A 146 -8.96 -26.82 11.63
N GLN A 147 -8.45 -25.94 12.49
CA GLN A 147 -9.16 -25.55 13.73
C GLN A 147 -10.31 -24.58 13.52
N VAL A 148 -10.35 -23.92 12.37
CA VAL A 148 -11.36 -22.89 12.04
C VAL A 148 -12.02 -23.22 10.71
N ASP A 149 -13.36 -23.20 10.69
CA ASP A 149 -14.13 -23.26 9.43
C ASP A 149 -14.13 -21.88 8.75
N TYR A 150 -13.05 -21.61 8.03
CA TYR A 150 -12.83 -20.34 7.34
C TYR A 150 -13.53 -20.33 5.98
N LYS A 151 -14.63 -19.56 5.87
CA LYS A 151 -15.49 -19.54 4.68
C LYS A 151 -15.65 -18.13 4.12
N LEU A 152 -14.82 -17.78 3.14
CA LEU A 152 -14.93 -16.50 2.41
C LEU A 152 -15.98 -16.53 1.31
N THR A 153 -16.23 -17.69 0.70
CA THR A 153 -17.27 -17.83 -0.34
C THR A 153 -18.66 -17.47 0.16
N ASN A 154 -18.91 -17.57 1.47
CA ASN A 154 -20.17 -17.11 2.10
C ASN A 154 -20.36 -15.58 2.05
N LYS A 155 -19.29 -14.83 1.72
CA LYS A 155 -19.34 -13.37 1.55
C LYS A 155 -19.67 -12.94 0.12
N ILE A 156 -19.90 -13.89 -0.79
CA ILE A 156 -20.33 -13.57 -2.16
C ILE A 156 -21.82 -13.25 -2.14
N ARG A 157 -22.18 -12.03 -2.56
CA ARG A 157 -23.55 -11.57 -2.71
C ARG A 157 -23.72 -10.94 -4.09
N ASN A 158 -24.66 -11.46 -4.89
CA ASN A 158 -24.91 -10.97 -6.26
C ASN A 158 -23.64 -10.93 -7.14
N GLY A 159 -22.77 -11.96 -7.02
CA GLY A 159 -21.53 -12.08 -7.78
C GLY A 159 -20.42 -11.09 -7.35
N LYS A 160 -20.56 -10.43 -6.20
CA LYS A 160 -19.55 -9.51 -5.63
C LYS A 160 -19.14 -9.94 -4.24
N LEU A 161 -17.90 -9.67 -3.88
CA LEU A 161 -17.41 -9.85 -2.51
C LEU A 161 -18.00 -8.77 -1.61
N TYR A 162 -18.70 -9.20 -0.57
CA TYR A 162 -19.20 -8.32 0.47
C TYR A 162 -18.15 -8.13 1.56
N VAL A 163 -17.92 -6.88 1.93
CA VAL A 163 -16.93 -6.48 2.93
C VAL A 163 -17.66 -5.84 4.10
N ASP A 164 -17.37 -6.27 5.32
CA ASP A 164 -18.03 -5.77 6.54
C ASP A 164 -17.30 -4.54 7.12
N GLN A 165 -15.98 -4.46 6.92
CA GLN A 165 -15.16 -3.40 7.50
C GLN A 165 -14.07 -2.96 6.52
N GLY A 166 -13.87 -1.63 6.42
CA GLY A 166 -12.75 -0.99 5.74
C GLY A 166 -11.84 -0.29 6.75
N ILE A 167 -10.54 -0.39 6.54
CA ILE A 167 -9.53 0.26 7.38
C ILE A 167 -8.49 0.91 6.49
N ILE A 168 -8.25 2.21 6.71
CA ILE A 168 -7.12 2.95 6.14
C ILE A 168 -6.19 3.24 7.30
N ALA A 169 -5.01 2.62 7.34
CA ALA A 169 -4.22 2.65 8.57
C ALA A 169 -2.72 2.56 8.37
N GLY A 170 -2.00 3.03 9.36
CA GLY A 170 -0.59 2.80 9.59
C GLY A 170 0.35 3.49 8.63
N CYS A 171 1.59 3.02 8.63
CA CYS A 171 2.65 3.57 7.80
C CYS A 171 2.43 3.35 6.29
N ALA A 172 1.77 2.25 5.91
CA ALA A 172 1.51 1.92 4.52
C ALA A 172 0.25 2.62 3.97
N GLY A 173 -0.85 2.64 4.74
CA GLY A 173 -2.14 3.17 4.29
C GLY A 173 -2.46 4.57 4.78
N GLY A 174 -1.93 4.96 5.95
CA GLY A 174 -2.26 6.20 6.65
C GLY A 174 -1.40 7.41 6.28
N GLY A 175 -0.62 7.34 5.19
CA GLY A 175 0.15 8.47 4.66
C GLY A 175 -0.74 9.64 4.24
N PHE A 176 -0.19 10.85 4.22
CA PHE A 176 -0.94 12.07 3.93
C PHE A 176 -1.62 12.02 2.56
N GLU A 177 -0.86 11.70 1.51
CA GLU A 177 -1.38 11.63 0.13
C GLU A 177 -2.46 10.55 -0.02
N ASN A 178 -2.28 9.37 0.62
CA ASN A 178 -3.26 8.28 0.56
C ASN A 178 -4.59 8.66 1.22
N ILE A 179 -4.56 9.31 2.38
CA ILE A 179 -5.79 9.74 3.06
C ILE A 179 -6.46 10.89 2.30
N CYS A 180 -5.71 11.82 1.73
CA CYS A 180 -6.25 12.85 0.86
C CYS A 180 -6.94 12.22 -0.38
N ALA A 181 -6.32 11.24 -1.02
CA ALA A 181 -6.93 10.52 -2.15
C ALA A 181 -8.22 9.80 -1.75
N ALA A 182 -8.26 9.20 -0.55
CA ALA A 182 -9.50 8.59 -0.03
C ALA A 182 -10.59 9.63 0.24
N ALA A 183 -10.22 10.80 0.79
CA ALA A 183 -11.14 11.93 0.99
C ALA A 183 -11.72 12.42 -0.34
N ASP A 184 -10.90 12.60 -1.37
CA ASP A 184 -11.33 13.00 -2.72
C ASP A 184 -12.32 11.98 -3.35
N ILE A 185 -12.07 10.67 -3.13
CA ILE A 185 -12.96 9.62 -3.63
C ILE A 185 -14.32 9.66 -2.93
N LEU A 186 -14.34 9.96 -1.64
CA LEU A 186 -15.53 9.94 -0.80
C LEU A 186 -16.24 11.30 -0.71
N ASP A 187 -15.67 12.36 -1.26
CA ASP A 187 -16.24 13.70 -1.22
C ASP A 187 -17.66 13.71 -1.81
N GLY A 188 -18.60 14.26 -1.04
CA GLY A 188 -20.03 14.28 -1.38
C GLY A 188 -20.71 12.90 -1.45
N LYS A 189 -20.08 11.84 -0.96
CA LYS A 189 -20.61 10.47 -0.94
C LYS A 189 -20.80 9.99 0.50
N SER A 190 -21.52 8.88 0.65
CA SER A 190 -21.71 8.20 1.93
C SER A 190 -21.26 6.75 1.83
N ILE A 191 -20.62 6.26 2.90
CA ILE A 191 -20.33 4.82 3.06
C ILE A 191 -21.56 3.98 3.38
N GLY A 192 -22.73 4.61 3.51
CA GLY A 192 -23.98 3.96 3.89
C GLY A 192 -24.26 4.03 5.39
N ALA A 193 -25.43 3.52 5.77
CA ALA A 193 -25.89 3.44 7.17
C ALA A 193 -26.09 1.98 7.64
N ASP A 194 -25.59 1.01 6.85
CA ASP A 194 -25.66 -0.42 7.15
C ASP A 194 -24.52 -0.85 8.11
N ASP A 195 -24.28 -2.15 8.20
CA ASP A 195 -23.29 -2.73 9.10
C ASP A 195 -21.81 -2.43 8.68
N PHE A 196 -21.58 -1.87 7.50
CA PHE A 196 -20.23 -1.52 7.05
C PHE A 196 -19.65 -0.35 7.85
N THR A 197 -18.41 -0.50 8.29
CA THR A 197 -17.66 0.56 8.98
C THR A 197 -16.36 0.87 8.23
N LEU A 198 -15.99 2.15 8.15
CA LEU A 198 -14.70 2.61 7.66
C LEU A 198 -13.96 3.36 8.77
N SER A 199 -12.82 2.84 9.19
CA SER A 199 -11.95 3.50 10.17
C SER A 199 -10.67 4.01 9.51
N VAL A 200 -10.27 5.24 9.84
CA VAL A 200 -9.08 5.90 9.27
C VAL A 200 -8.11 6.25 10.38
N TYR A 201 -6.89 5.71 10.30
CA TYR A 201 -5.80 5.91 11.25
C TYR A 201 -4.64 6.61 10.53
N PRO A 202 -4.41 7.90 10.73
CA PRO A 202 -3.25 8.59 10.15
C PRO A 202 -1.93 7.97 10.61
N ALA A 203 -0.90 8.00 9.76
CA ALA A 203 0.41 7.43 10.06
C ALA A 203 1.12 8.13 11.24
N SER A 204 0.82 9.40 11.47
CA SER A 204 1.41 10.18 12.56
C SER A 204 0.52 11.33 12.98
N MET A 205 0.79 11.92 14.16
CA MET A 205 0.07 13.12 14.61
C MET A 205 0.29 14.34 13.71
N PRO A 206 1.51 14.63 13.19
CA PRO A 206 1.67 15.68 12.19
C PRO A 206 0.81 15.49 10.95
N VAL A 207 0.75 14.27 10.38
CA VAL A 207 -0.14 13.94 9.27
C VAL A 207 -1.59 14.22 9.64
N TYR A 208 -2.04 13.78 10.81
CA TYR A 208 -3.41 14.02 11.26
C TYR A 208 -3.73 15.51 11.35
N MET A 209 -2.82 16.31 11.90
CA MET A 209 -3.01 17.75 12.01
C MET A 209 -3.13 18.43 10.64
N GLU A 210 -2.35 17.99 9.63
CA GLU A 210 -2.46 18.54 8.28
C GLU A 210 -3.77 18.11 7.58
N LEU A 211 -4.24 16.88 7.81
CA LEU A 211 -5.55 16.40 7.31
C LEU A 211 -6.73 17.19 7.92
N ILE A 212 -6.59 17.66 9.17
CA ILE A 212 -7.60 18.54 9.78
C ILE A 212 -7.55 19.94 9.11
N LYS A 213 -6.35 20.49 8.92
CA LYS A 213 -6.16 21.84 8.37
C LYS A 213 -6.62 21.95 6.90
N ASN A 214 -6.36 20.91 6.08
CA ASN A 214 -6.74 20.91 4.67
C ASN A 214 -8.19 20.47 4.41
N GLY A 215 -8.91 20.03 5.46
CA GLY A 215 -10.31 19.62 5.37
C GLY A 215 -10.56 18.14 5.01
N ALA A 216 -9.53 17.36 4.66
CA ALA A 216 -9.69 15.96 4.30
C ALA A 216 -10.31 15.11 5.42
N ALA A 217 -9.93 15.38 6.69
CA ALA A 217 -10.53 14.72 7.84
C ALA A 217 -12.04 15.02 7.96
N ALA A 218 -12.46 16.25 7.70
CA ALA A 218 -13.87 16.64 7.73
C ALA A 218 -14.66 15.93 6.60
N SER A 219 -14.15 15.95 5.36
CA SER A 219 -14.78 15.25 4.22
C SER A 219 -14.98 13.76 4.48
N LEU A 220 -13.97 13.09 5.04
CA LEU A 220 -14.09 11.67 5.44
C LEU A 220 -15.16 11.45 6.52
N MET A 221 -15.22 12.31 7.54
CA MET A 221 -16.24 12.21 8.60
C MET A 221 -17.65 12.46 8.03
N GLU A 222 -17.81 13.40 7.12
CA GLU A 222 -19.08 13.67 6.44
C GLU A 222 -19.55 12.47 5.61
N SER A 223 -18.63 11.68 5.04
CA SER A 223 -18.95 10.44 4.35
C SER A 223 -19.41 9.31 5.27
N GLY A 224 -19.23 9.45 6.60
CA GLY A 224 -19.52 8.44 7.61
C GLY A 224 -18.30 7.67 8.11
N ALA A 225 -17.07 7.96 7.62
CA ALA A 225 -15.86 7.34 8.11
C ALA A 225 -15.52 7.81 9.55
N VAL A 226 -14.90 6.93 10.33
CA VAL A 226 -14.48 7.23 11.71
C VAL A 226 -13.00 7.56 11.75
N MET A 227 -12.69 8.83 11.98
CA MET A 227 -11.31 9.25 12.19
C MET A 227 -10.82 8.80 13.57
N LYS A 228 -9.70 8.13 13.59
CA LYS A 228 -9.01 7.64 14.79
C LYS A 228 -7.71 8.38 15.03
N THR A 229 -7.13 8.24 16.22
CA THR A 229 -5.79 8.75 16.50
C THR A 229 -4.74 8.04 15.64
N ALA A 230 -3.58 8.69 15.45
CA ALA A 230 -2.47 8.08 14.73
C ALA A 230 -2.06 6.75 15.40
N PHE A 231 -2.11 5.67 14.63
CA PHE A 231 -1.84 4.30 15.09
C PHE A 231 -1.51 3.39 13.91
N CYS A 232 -0.81 2.29 14.18
CA CYS A 232 -0.44 1.30 13.16
C CYS A 232 -1.68 0.60 12.53
N GLY A 233 -2.76 0.52 13.28
CA GLY A 233 -4.00 -0.16 12.91
C GLY A 233 -4.34 -1.28 13.91
N PRO A 234 -5.61 -1.75 13.91
CA PRO A 234 -6.06 -2.85 14.74
C PRO A 234 -5.51 -4.19 14.26
#